data_2c704202cfa4c62817fce2976f383e6a
#
_entry.id   2c704202cfa4c62817fce2976f383e6a
#
_cell.length_a   1.000
_cell.length_b   1.000
_cell.length_c   1.000
_cell.angle_alpha   90.00
_cell.angle_beta   90.00
_cell.angle_gamma   90.00
#
_symmetry.space_group_name_H-M   'P 1'
#
loop_
_entity.id
_entity.type
_entity.pdbx_description
1 polymer ?
#
loop_
_entity_poly.entity_id
_entity_poly.type
_entity_poly.pdbx_seq_one_letter_code
_entity_poly.pdbx_strand_id
1 'polypeptide(L)'
;MLRTNLTFLSFIERFSSENKGEAITLKNFKAGHRFVEQGEKINNIYIIKDGISKCFISEENGKDFIIEFLGKGEVVGELEALKKIDCLCNVAAISDVSAYVIPDHLFLSLIHKSSEFTTILLQELSTRIIQTSTRASFQQLYTLEYALLKLLKLQADEHISISKEDMAAYLGISVRSFNRSLKQVIDKGGFDTPEFKHVLQLTNMKKLLERLK
;
A
#
# COMPACT_ATOMS: atom_id res chain seq x y z
N MET A 1 2.57 3.88 4.25
CA MET A 1 1.47 3.48 5.13
C MET A 1 0.90 2.19 4.57
N LEU A 2 0.51 1.22 5.40
CA LEU A 2 -0.30 0.09 4.95
C LEU A 2 -1.76 0.52 4.99
N ARG A 3 -2.47 0.32 3.91
CA ARG A 3 -3.91 0.59 3.83
C ARG A 3 -4.69 -0.70 3.95
N THR A 4 -5.84 -0.62 4.60
CA THR A 4 -6.82 -1.72 4.69
C THR A 4 -8.22 -1.13 4.72
N ASN A 5 -9.17 -1.78 4.05
CA ASN A 5 -10.58 -1.38 4.05
C ASN A 5 -11.49 -2.59 4.25
N LEU A 6 -11.69 -3.01 5.49
CA LEU A 6 -12.51 -4.18 5.81
C LEU A 6 -14.00 -3.98 5.45
N THR A 7 -14.49 -2.74 5.44
CA THR A 7 -15.86 -2.42 5.02
C THR A 7 -16.06 -2.73 3.54
N PHE A 8 -15.10 -2.33 2.70
CA PHE A 8 -15.13 -2.63 1.28
C PHE A 8 -15.04 -4.14 1.02
N LEU A 9 -14.14 -4.83 1.73
CA LEU A 9 -14.01 -6.28 1.63
C LEU A 9 -15.31 -6.99 2.00
N SER A 10 -15.91 -6.64 3.14
CA SER A 10 -17.16 -7.24 3.61
C SER A 10 -18.31 -7.03 2.63
N PHE A 11 -18.38 -5.84 2.01
CA PHE A 11 -19.38 -5.58 0.96
C PHE A 11 -19.20 -6.53 -0.21
N ILE A 12 -17.99 -6.67 -0.73
CA ILE A 12 -17.71 -7.53 -1.91
C ILE A 12 -17.93 -9.00 -1.60
N GLU A 13 -17.56 -9.47 -0.40
CA GLU A 13 -17.81 -10.84 0.02
C GLU A 13 -19.30 -11.15 0.11
N ARG A 14 -20.09 -10.26 0.69
CA ARG A 14 -21.55 -10.38 0.73
C ARG A 14 -22.13 -10.36 -0.68
N PHE A 15 -21.78 -9.36 -1.50
CA PHE A 15 -22.28 -9.21 -2.86
C PHE A 15 -21.97 -10.46 -3.72
N SER A 16 -20.74 -10.97 -3.66
CA SER A 16 -20.33 -12.17 -4.39
C SER A 16 -21.09 -13.43 -3.93
N SER A 17 -21.42 -13.54 -2.66
CA SER A 17 -22.18 -14.69 -2.12
C SER A 17 -23.65 -14.67 -2.55
N GLU A 18 -24.24 -13.49 -2.65
CA GLU A 18 -25.65 -13.28 -3.00
C GLU A 18 -25.87 -13.35 -4.53
N ASN A 19 -24.87 -13.00 -5.33
CA ASN A 19 -24.94 -12.87 -6.78
C ASN A 19 -24.01 -13.87 -7.49
N LYS A 20 -24.21 -15.16 -7.27
CA LYS A 20 -23.39 -16.27 -7.83
C LYS A 20 -23.26 -16.32 -9.35
N GLY A 21 -24.10 -15.58 -10.10
CA GLY A 21 -24.06 -15.46 -11.54
C GLY A 21 -23.18 -14.30 -12.05
N GLU A 22 -22.73 -13.43 -11.19
CA GLU A 22 -21.88 -12.30 -11.54
C GLU A 22 -20.41 -12.73 -11.71
N ALA A 23 -19.71 -12.08 -12.62
CA ALA A 23 -18.37 -12.48 -13.04
C ALA A 23 -17.25 -12.09 -12.04
N ILE A 24 -17.51 -12.17 -10.73
CA ILE A 24 -16.49 -11.96 -9.71
C ILE A 24 -15.71 -13.26 -9.50
N THR A 25 -14.40 -13.22 -9.71
CA THR A 25 -13.55 -14.38 -9.54
C THR A 25 -12.48 -14.11 -8.47
N LEU A 26 -11.99 -15.16 -7.83
CA LEU A 26 -10.86 -15.07 -6.91
C LEU A 26 -9.58 -15.49 -7.65
N LYS A 27 -8.56 -14.62 -7.63
CA LYS A 27 -7.23 -14.93 -8.18
C LYS A 27 -6.17 -14.87 -7.10
N ASN A 28 -5.14 -15.70 -7.27
CA ASN A 28 -3.98 -15.76 -6.39
C ASN A 28 -2.74 -15.30 -7.16
N PHE A 29 -1.92 -14.49 -6.51
CA PHE A 29 -0.68 -13.96 -7.03
C PHE A 29 0.44 -14.30 -6.06
N LYS A 30 1.53 -14.88 -6.57
CA LYS A 30 2.70 -15.18 -5.76
C LYS A 30 3.49 -13.91 -5.42
N ALA A 31 4.18 -13.93 -4.30
CA ALA A 31 5.10 -12.86 -3.93
C ALA A 31 6.05 -12.51 -5.11
N GLY A 32 6.22 -11.22 -5.37
CA GLY A 32 6.96 -10.69 -6.51
C GLY A 32 6.17 -10.56 -7.81
N HIS A 33 4.99 -11.17 -7.93
CA HIS A 33 4.20 -11.07 -9.15
C HIS A 33 3.58 -9.68 -9.29
N ARG A 34 3.76 -9.05 -10.47
CA ARG A 34 3.10 -7.79 -10.84
C ARG A 34 1.79 -8.13 -11.56
N PHE A 35 0.68 -7.66 -11.05
CA PHE A 35 -0.65 -7.94 -11.60
C PHE A 35 -1.36 -6.70 -12.17
N VAL A 36 -0.79 -5.51 -11.99
CA VAL A 36 -1.14 -4.29 -12.71
C VAL A 36 0.16 -3.66 -13.19
N GLU A 37 0.19 -3.23 -14.45
CA GLU A 37 1.38 -2.66 -15.09
C GLU A 37 1.09 -1.22 -15.53
N GLN A 38 1.99 -0.31 -15.14
CA GLN A 38 1.92 1.11 -15.49
C GLN A 38 1.91 1.30 -17.01
N GLY A 39 1.02 2.16 -17.50
CA GLY A 39 0.86 2.45 -18.92
C GLY A 39 0.02 1.43 -19.70
N GLU A 40 -0.31 0.28 -19.10
CA GLU A 40 -1.18 -0.71 -19.74
C GLU A 40 -2.65 -0.43 -19.46
N LYS A 41 -3.52 -0.96 -20.31
CA LYS A 41 -4.98 -0.89 -20.10
C LYS A 41 -5.42 -1.91 -19.06
N ILE A 42 -6.31 -1.49 -18.18
CA ILE A 42 -6.91 -2.37 -17.19
C ILE A 42 -8.40 -2.56 -17.54
N ASN A 43 -8.85 -3.82 -17.50
CA ASN A 43 -10.25 -4.19 -17.74
C ASN A 43 -10.89 -4.84 -16.51
N ASN A 44 -10.14 -4.91 -15.43
CA ASN A 44 -10.58 -5.53 -14.18
C ASN A 44 -10.17 -4.68 -12.99
N ILE A 45 -11.03 -4.65 -11.99
CA ILE A 45 -10.76 -4.07 -10.69
C ILE A 45 -10.39 -5.19 -9.74
N TYR A 46 -9.37 -4.97 -8.93
CA TYR A 46 -8.91 -5.94 -7.94
C TYR A 46 -9.22 -5.43 -6.54
N ILE A 47 -9.76 -6.30 -5.69
CA ILE A 47 -9.95 -6.01 -4.27
C ILE A 47 -9.19 -7.06 -3.47
N ILE A 48 -8.19 -6.63 -2.74
CA ILE A 48 -7.30 -7.52 -2.00
C ILE A 48 -8.09 -8.22 -0.90
N LYS A 49 -8.18 -9.54 -0.97
CA LYS A 49 -8.79 -10.37 0.06
C LYS A 49 -7.81 -10.70 1.17
N ASP A 50 -6.58 -11.04 0.80
CA ASP A 50 -5.51 -11.39 1.73
C ASP A 50 -4.13 -11.10 1.13
N GLY A 51 -3.14 -10.92 2.00
CA GLY A 51 -1.78 -10.58 1.60
C GLY A 51 -1.55 -9.08 1.50
N ILE A 52 -0.36 -8.71 1.03
CA ILE A 52 0.12 -7.33 0.93
C ILE A 52 0.72 -7.09 -0.45
N SER A 53 0.35 -5.98 -1.06
CA SER A 53 0.90 -5.49 -2.32
C SER A 53 1.54 -4.11 -2.14
N LYS A 54 2.36 -3.72 -3.09
CA LYS A 54 2.87 -2.35 -3.24
C LYS A 54 2.32 -1.73 -4.51
N CYS A 55 1.90 -0.46 -4.42
CA CYS A 55 1.57 0.38 -5.56
C CYS A 55 2.74 1.34 -5.80
N PHE A 56 3.32 1.37 -7.00
CA PHE A 56 4.50 2.16 -7.29
C PHE A 56 4.54 2.68 -8.73
N ILE A 57 5.17 3.82 -8.90
CA ILE A 57 5.47 4.42 -10.20
C ILE A 57 6.93 4.11 -10.53
N SER A 58 7.19 3.63 -11.74
CA SER A 58 8.52 3.49 -12.31
C SER A 58 8.81 4.71 -13.17
N GLU A 59 9.81 5.50 -12.80
CA GLU A 59 10.20 6.71 -13.50
C GLU A 59 11.19 6.41 -14.63
N GLU A 60 11.30 7.30 -15.62
CA GLU A 60 12.20 7.18 -16.76
C GLU A 60 13.68 7.01 -16.37
N ASN A 61 14.07 7.51 -15.20
CA ASN A 61 15.42 7.37 -14.65
C ASN A 61 15.69 5.98 -14.01
N GLY A 62 14.76 5.02 -14.18
CA GLY A 62 14.87 3.65 -13.68
C GLY A 62 14.66 3.50 -12.17
N LYS A 63 14.12 4.52 -11.50
CA LYS A 63 13.80 4.44 -10.07
C LYS A 63 12.32 4.21 -9.86
N ASP A 64 12.01 3.37 -8.88
CA ASP A 64 10.65 3.17 -8.41
C ASP A 64 10.35 4.09 -7.23
N PHE A 65 9.15 4.66 -7.22
CA PHE A 65 8.59 5.38 -6.08
C PHE A 65 7.34 4.67 -5.60
N ILE A 66 7.39 4.08 -4.41
CA ILE A 66 6.23 3.42 -3.82
C ILE A 66 5.28 4.48 -3.27
N ILE A 67 4.08 4.50 -3.85
CA ILE A 67 3.00 5.37 -3.41
C ILE A 67 2.44 4.83 -2.09
N GLU A 68 2.05 3.53 -2.05
CA GLU A 68 1.38 2.91 -0.91
C GLU A 68 1.68 1.41 -0.82
N PHE A 69 1.50 0.88 0.39
CA PHE A 69 1.31 -0.54 0.62
C PHE A 69 -0.17 -0.83 0.80
N LEU A 70 -0.66 -1.86 0.14
CA LEU A 70 -2.07 -2.21 0.01
C LEU A 70 -2.33 -3.56 0.66
N GLY A 71 -3.24 -3.62 1.59
CA GLY A 71 -3.66 -4.82 2.31
C GLY A 71 -5.14 -5.14 2.09
N LYS A 72 -5.74 -5.86 3.03
CA LYS A 72 -7.12 -6.37 2.94
C LYS A 72 -8.14 -5.28 2.67
N GLY A 73 -8.98 -5.50 1.65
CA GLY A 73 -10.06 -4.62 1.26
C GLY A 73 -9.65 -3.44 0.39
N GLU A 74 -8.36 -3.27 0.11
CA GLU A 74 -7.91 -2.21 -0.81
C GLU A 74 -8.32 -2.53 -2.23
N VAL A 75 -8.80 -1.48 -2.92
CA VAL A 75 -9.22 -1.54 -4.31
C VAL A 75 -8.12 -1.01 -5.23
N VAL A 76 -7.95 -1.65 -6.38
CA VAL A 76 -6.93 -1.34 -7.39
C VAL A 76 -7.58 -1.31 -8.77
N GLY A 77 -7.31 -0.29 -9.58
CA GLY A 77 -7.84 -0.13 -10.93
C GLY A 77 -9.10 0.74 -11.00
N GLU A 78 -9.61 1.20 -9.86
CA GLU A 78 -10.81 2.03 -9.78
C GLU A 78 -10.61 3.41 -10.40
N LEU A 79 -9.43 4.00 -10.26
CA LEU A 79 -9.12 5.31 -10.84
C LEU A 79 -9.12 5.24 -12.36
N GLU A 80 -8.50 4.21 -12.90
CA GLU A 80 -8.41 3.95 -14.34
C GLU A 80 -9.79 3.70 -14.94
N ALA A 81 -10.60 2.87 -14.27
CA ALA A 81 -11.99 2.61 -14.70
C ALA A 81 -12.86 3.87 -14.69
N LEU A 82 -12.75 4.70 -13.63
CA LEU A 82 -13.52 5.94 -13.49
C LEU A 82 -13.06 7.02 -14.48
N LYS A 83 -11.74 7.14 -14.69
CA LYS A 83 -11.15 8.19 -15.54
C LYS A 83 -10.98 7.77 -16.98
N LYS A 84 -11.10 6.47 -17.30
CA LYS A 84 -10.83 5.86 -18.61
C LYS A 84 -9.42 6.17 -19.12
N ILE A 85 -8.44 5.98 -18.26
CA ILE A 85 -7.02 6.17 -18.54
C ILE A 85 -6.28 4.84 -18.42
N ASP A 86 -5.06 4.78 -18.96
CA ASP A 86 -4.14 3.67 -18.75
C ASP A 86 -3.64 3.67 -17.31
N CYS A 87 -3.11 2.53 -16.84
CA CYS A 87 -2.68 2.36 -15.44
C CYS A 87 -1.66 3.42 -15.05
N LEU A 88 -1.98 4.18 -14.02
CA LEU A 88 -1.10 5.21 -13.45
C LEU A 88 0.16 4.60 -12.81
N CYS A 89 0.02 3.42 -12.22
CA CYS A 89 1.07 2.78 -11.44
C CYS A 89 1.13 1.28 -11.69
N ASN A 90 2.23 0.68 -11.26
CA ASN A 90 2.38 -0.75 -11.12
C ASN A 90 1.80 -1.22 -9.79
N VAL A 91 1.23 -2.44 -9.73
CA VAL A 91 0.91 -3.10 -8.47
C VAL A 91 1.52 -4.49 -8.45
N ALA A 92 2.33 -4.76 -7.43
CA ALA A 92 3.02 -6.04 -7.25
C ALA A 92 2.82 -6.60 -5.84
N ALA A 93 2.69 -7.91 -5.77
CA ALA A 93 2.55 -8.65 -4.52
C ALA A 93 3.88 -8.63 -3.72
N ILE A 94 3.84 -8.24 -2.45
CA ILE A 94 4.98 -8.36 -1.52
C ILE A 94 4.96 -9.72 -0.83
N SER A 95 3.78 -10.17 -0.41
CA SER A 95 3.52 -11.54 0.05
C SER A 95 2.67 -12.29 -0.98
N ASP A 96 2.36 -13.55 -0.76
CA ASP A 96 1.29 -14.21 -1.52
C ASP A 96 0.00 -13.42 -1.31
N VAL A 97 -0.69 -13.08 -2.40
CA VAL A 97 -1.90 -12.25 -2.41
C VAL A 97 -3.06 -13.03 -3.02
N SER A 98 -4.21 -12.97 -2.39
CA SER A 98 -5.48 -13.32 -3.02
C SER A 98 -6.33 -12.07 -3.22
N ALA A 99 -6.97 -11.93 -4.38
CA ALA A 99 -7.81 -10.78 -4.70
C ALA A 99 -9.07 -11.19 -5.45
N TYR A 100 -10.18 -10.54 -5.13
CA TYR A 100 -11.37 -10.57 -5.97
C TYR A 100 -11.11 -9.76 -7.21
N VAL A 101 -11.46 -10.31 -8.37
CA VAL A 101 -11.32 -9.68 -9.68
C VAL A 101 -12.71 -9.39 -10.21
N ILE A 102 -12.99 -8.14 -10.45
CA ILE A 102 -14.28 -7.62 -10.87
C ILE A 102 -14.11 -6.98 -12.25
N PRO A 103 -14.83 -7.38 -13.29
CA PRO A 103 -14.81 -6.66 -14.56
C PRO A 103 -15.19 -5.18 -14.38
N ASP A 104 -14.53 -4.29 -15.12
CA ASP A 104 -14.73 -2.84 -15.04
C ASP A 104 -16.20 -2.43 -15.23
N HIS A 105 -16.90 -3.06 -16.19
CA HIS A 105 -18.32 -2.78 -16.45
C HIS A 105 -19.22 -3.13 -15.25
N LEU A 106 -18.92 -4.22 -14.52
CA LEU A 106 -19.66 -4.58 -13.32
C LEU A 106 -19.37 -3.59 -12.19
N PHE A 107 -18.09 -3.23 -12.01
CA PHE A 107 -17.67 -2.22 -11.03
C PHE A 107 -18.40 -0.89 -11.27
N LEU A 108 -18.41 -0.40 -12.51
CA LEU A 108 -19.11 0.83 -12.89
C LEU A 108 -20.63 0.71 -12.70
N SER A 109 -21.21 -0.47 -13.00
CA SER A 109 -22.63 -0.75 -12.74
C SER A 109 -22.96 -0.67 -11.24
N LEU A 110 -22.09 -1.17 -10.37
CA LEU A 110 -22.27 -1.10 -8.90
C LEU A 110 -22.28 0.34 -8.41
N ILE A 111 -21.43 1.21 -8.95
CA ILE A 111 -21.43 2.64 -8.63
C ILE A 111 -22.80 3.28 -8.92
N HIS A 112 -23.45 2.90 -10.02
CA HIS A 112 -24.74 3.48 -10.38
C HIS A 112 -25.93 2.85 -9.67
N LYS A 113 -25.86 1.57 -9.30
CA LYS A 113 -26.98 0.81 -8.78
C LYS A 113 -27.00 0.64 -7.26
N SER A 114 -25.85 0.79 -6.58
CA SER A 114 -25.73 0.59 -5.15
C SER A 114 -25.21 1.86 -4.46
N SER A 115 -26.10 2.54 -3.75
CA SER A 115 -25.73 3.71 -2.94
C SER A 115 -24.74 3.35 -1.82
N GLU A 116 -24.85 2.15 -1.26
CA GLU A 116 -23.92 1.63 -0.27
C GLU A 116 -22.50 1.50 -0.85
N PHE A 117 -22.39 0.85 -2.02
CA PHE A 117 -21.11 0.70 -2.72
C PHE A 117 -20.46 2.04 -3.03
N THR A 118 -21.24 2.96 -3.59
CA THR A 118 -20.79 4.32 -3.93
C THR A 118 -20.30 5.07 -2.72
N THR A 119 -21.02 4.96 -1.58
CA THR A 119 -20.64 5.61 -0.33
C THR A 119 -19.30 5.07 0.18
N ILE A 120 -19.12 3.74 0.20
CA ILE A 120 -17.88 3.10 0.63
C ILE A 120 -16.71 3.52 -0.28
N LEU A 121 -16.92 3.54 -1.60
CA LEU A 121 -15.90 3.96 -2.56
C LEU A 121 -15.50 5.42 -2.37
N LEU A 122 -16.46 6.33 -2.19
CA LEU A 122 -16.17 7.76 -1.94
C LEU A 122 -15.42 7.97 -0.63
N GLN A 123 -15.77 7.24 0.42
CA GLN A 123 -15.04 7.27 1.69
C GLN A 123 -13.60 6.79 1.52
N GLU A 124 -13.40 5.72 0.74
CA GLU A 124 -12.05 5.21 0.44
C GLU A 124 -11.22 6.24 -0.31
N LEU A 125 -11.75 6.80 -1.40
CA LEU A 125 -11.04 7.83 -2.18
C LEU A 125 -10.72 9.07 -1.33
N SER A 126 -11.64 9.49 -0.46
CA SER A 126 -11.42 10.60 0.48
C SER A 126 -10.30 10.26 1.48
N THR A 127 -10.29 9.05 2.01
CA THR A 127 -9.24 8.57 2.92
C THR A 127 -7.88 8.59 2.23
N ARG A 128 -7.81 8.15 0.97
CA ARG A 128 -6.57 8.18 0.17
C ARG A 128 -6.05 9.59 -0.05
N ILE A 129 -6.92 10.54 -0.36
CA ILE A 129 -6.53 11.96 -0.52
C ILE A 129 -5.94 12.49 0.78
N ILE A 130 -6.61 12.28 1.92
CA ILE A 130 -6.15 12.72 3.23
C ILE A 130 -4.79 12.10 3.57
N GLN A 131 -4.64 10.80 3.40
CA GLN A 131 -3.41 10.08 3.74
C GLN A 131 -2.24 10.50 2.83
N THR A 132 -2.48 10.65 1.52
CA THR A 132 -1.46 11.08 0.57
C THR A 132 -1.03 12.52 0.85
N SER A 133 -1.97 13.42 1.13
CA SER A 133 -1.67 14.81 1.51
C SER A 133 -0.87 14.88 2.81
N THR A 134 -1.27 14.11 3.82
CA THR A 134 -0.54 14.02 5.10
C THR A 134 0.88 13.49 4.89
N ARG A 135 1.04 12.46 4.05
CA ARG A 135 2.36 11.92 3.72
C ARG A 135 3.23 12.95 2.99
N ALA A 136 2.68 13.62 1.98
CA ALA A 136 3.39 14.66 1.24
C ALA A 136 3.88 15.76 2.18
N SER A 137 3.03 16.22 3.11
CA SER A 137 3.39 17.22 4.11
C SER A 137 4.56 16.74 4.98
N PHE A 138 4.48 15.57 5.58
CA PHE A 138 5.54 15.14 6.48
C PHE A 138 6.85 14.79 5.74
N GLN A 139 6.80 14.30 4.51
CA GLN A 139 8.00 14.05 3.70
C GLN A 139 8.76 15.35 3.38
N GLN A 140 8.07 16.48 3.31
CA GLN A 140 8.68 17.80 3.07
C GLN A 140 9.20 18.47 4.35
N LEU A 141 8.54 18.26 5.48
CA LEU A 141 8.77 19.04 6.70
C LEU A 141 9.63 18.33 7.76
N TYR A 142 9.71 16.99 7.72
CA TYR A 142 10.45 16.22 8.72
C TYR A 142 11.72 15.59 8.15
N THR A 143 12.64 15.21 9.04
CA THR A 143 13.90 14.59 8.65
C THR A 143 13.68 13.18 8.08
N LEU A 144 14.64 12.72 7.27
CA LEU A 144 14.65 11.37 6.73
C LEU A 144 14.67 10.30 7.84
N GLU A 145 15.37 10.57 8.95
CA GLU A 145 15.43 9.69 10.11
C GLU A 145 14.04 9.50 10.73
N TYR A 146 13.25 10.58 10.84
CA TYR A 146 11.88 10.52 11.32
C TYR A 146 10.98 9.69 10.40
N ALA A 147 11.06 9.91 9.09
CA ALA A 147 10.30 9.16 8.10
C ALA A 147 10.67 7.66 8.11
N LEU A 148 11.96 7.34 8.25
CA LEU A 148 12.45 5.98 8.38
C LEU A 148 11.90 5.29 9.64
N LEU A 149 11.93 5.97 10.79
CA LEU A 149 11.40 5.42 12.04
C LEU A 149 9.88 5.16 11.95
N LYS A 150 9.12 6.03 11.29
CA LYS A 150 7.70 5.79 11.04
C LYS A 150 7.48 4.53 10.21
N LEU A 151 8.31 4.30 9.19
CA LEU A 151 8.20 3.13 8.34
C LEU A 151 8.58 1.84 9.08
N LEU A 152 9.66 1.88 9.86
CA LEU A 152 10.06 0.75 10.70
C LEU A 152 9.01 0.41 11.77
N LYS A 153 8.40 1.45 12.35
CA LYS A 153 7.28 1.27 13.28
C LYS A 153 6.09 0.60 12.62
N LEU A 154 5.72 1.02 11.41
CA LEU A 154 4.66 0.39 10.63
C LEU A 154 4.95 -1.09 10.40
N GLN A 155 6.18 -1.44 9.98
CA GLN A 155 6.58 -2.82 9.76
C GLN A 155 6.43 -3.67 11.03
N ALA A 156 6.78 -3.11 12.18
CA ALA A 156 6.68 -3.80 13.47
C ALA A 156 5.24 -3.93 13.96
N ASP A 157 4.43 -2.86 13.85
CA ASP A 157 3.03 -2.85 14.29
C ASP A 157 2.17 -3.83 13.47
N GLU A 158 2.39 -3.89 12.16
CA GLU A 158 1.60 -4.70 11.22
C GLU A 158 2.20 -6.10 10.99
N HIS A 159 3.33 -6.42 11.63
CA HIS A 159 4.05 -7.70 11.46
C HIS A 159 4.35 -8.04 10.00
N ILE A 160 4.66 -7.02 9.18
CA ILE A 160 4.99 -7.18 7.76
C ILE A 160 6.49 -7.13 7.54
N SER A 161 6.96 -7.84 6.50
CA SER A 161 8.35 -7.79 6.06
C SER A 161 8.44 -7.00 4.76
N ILE A 162 9.06 -5.82 4.81
CA ILE A 162 9.30 -4.96 3.65
C ILE A 162 10.80 -4.99 3.36
N SER A 163 11.19 -5.19 2.11
CA SER A 163 12.60 -5.18 1.70
C SER A 163 13.24 -3.80 1.90
N LYS A 164 14.57 -3.74 2.03
CA LYS A 164 15.29 -2.45 2.12
C LYS A 164 15.11 -1.62 0.86
N GLU A 165 15.04 -2.28 -0.27
CA GLU A 165 14.78 -1.70 -1.58
C GLU A 165 13.41 -1.02 -1.61
N ASP A 166 12.37 -1.72 -1.16
CA ASP A 166 11.02 -1.18 -1.08
C ASP A 166 10.91 -0.07 -0.04
N MET A 167 11.58 -0.19 1.11
CA MET A 167 11.64 0.89 2.09
C MET A 167 12.32 2.15 1.54
N ALA A 168 13.41 1.98 0.80
CA ALA A 168 14.11 3.08 0.15
C ALA A 168 13.23 3.73 -0.93
N ALA A 169 12.56 2.93 -1.77
CA ALA A 169 11.63 3.39 -2.79
C ALA A 169 10.42 4.13 -2.19
N TYR A 170 9.90 3.66 -1.06
CA TYR A 170 8.81 4.34 -0.32
C TYR A 170 9.24 5.70 0.24
N LEU A 171 10.50 5.83 0.66
CA LEU A 171 11.07 7.09 1.16
C LEU A 171 11.58 8.00 0.05
N GLY A 172 11.57 7.55 -1.22
CA GLY A 172 12.07 8.31 -2.36
C GLY A 172 13.59 8.51 -2.37
N ILE A 173 14.36 7.58 -1.78
CA ILE A 173 15.82 7.68 -1.64
C ILE A 173 16.53 6.45 -2.21
N SER A 174 17.85 6.56 -2.42
CA SER A 174 18.66 5.40 -2.78
C SER A 174 18.84 4.42 -1.61
N VAL A 175 19.05 3.14 -1.91
CA VAL A 175 19.38 2.12 -0.89
C VAL A 175 20.63 2.49 -0.08
N ARG A 176 21.61 3.15 -0.73
CA ARG A 176 22.81 3.66 -0.04
C ARG A 176 22.44 4.72 1.02
N SER A 177 21.57 5.67 0.67
CA SER A 177 21.09 6.69 1.61
C SER A 177 20.25 6.06 2.72
N PHE A 178 19.41 5.09 2.39
CA PHE A 178 18.65 4.32 3.35
C PHE A 178 19.56 3.65 4.38
N ASN A 179 20.56 2.88 3.94
CA ASN A 179 21.48 2.18 4.84
C ASN A 179 22.27 3.16 5.74
N ARG A 180 22.67 4.33 5.23
CA ARG A 180 23.34 5.37 6.01
C ARG A 180 22.41 5.92 7.10
N SER A 181 21.17 6.28 6.76
CA SER A 181 20.21 6.81 7.73
C SER A 181 19.81 5.76 8.74
N LEU A 182 19.68 4.50 8.34
CA LEU A 182 19.41 3.39 9.22
C LEU A 182 20.50 3.23 10.29
N LYS A 183 21.78 3.28 9.87
CA LYS A 183 22.91 3.25 10.78
C LYS A 183 22.86 4.43 11.77
N GLN A 184 22.60 5.64 11.30
CA GLN A 184 22.48 6.82 12.17
C GLN A 184 21.35 6.68 13.20
N VAL A 185 20.21 6.12 12.81
CA VAL A 185 19.09 5.85 13.74
C VAL A 185 19.48 4.83 14.79
N ILE A 186 20.19 3.77 14.39
CA ILE A 186 20.69 2.74 15.33
C ILE A 186 21.67 3.36 16.33
N ASP A 187 22.67 4.10 15.85
CA ASP A 187 23.70 4.71 16.68
C ASP A 187 23.10 5.72 17.68
N LYS A 188 22.13 6.53 17.26
CA LYS A 188 21.40 7.49 18.11
C LYS A 188 20.46 6.84 19.12
N GLY A 189 19.91 5.68 18.77
CA GLY A 189 18.92 4.97 19.58
C GLY A 189 19.52 4.11 20.69
N GLY A 190 20.86 3.95 20.74
CA GLY A 190 21.53 3.03 21.68
C GLY A 190 21.15 1.56 21.43
N PHE A 191 20.81 1.22 20.17
CA PHE A 191 20.51 -0.14 19.78
C PHE A 191 21.80 -0.92 19.55
N ASP A 192 22.40 -1.38 20.64
CA ASP A 192 23.56 -2.27 20.64
C ASP A 192 23.08 -3.70 20.38
N THR A 193 22.94 -4.13 19.10
CA THR A 193 23.03 -5.57 18.80
C THR A 193 22.99 -5.91 17.31
N PRO A 194 23.66 -7.03 16.90
CA PRO A 194 23.61 -7.57 15.53
C PRO A 194 22.23 -8.15 15.13
N GLU A 195 21.30 -8.32 16.06
CA GLU A 195 19.99 -8.95 15.84
C GLU A 195 18.89 -7.95 15.54
N PHE A 196 18.99 -7.32 14.41
CA PHE A 196 17.99 -6.37 13.88
C PHE A 196 16.56 -6.94 13.79
N LYS A 197 16.39 -8.25 13.96
CA LYS A 197 15.11 -8.94 13.85
C LYS A 197 14.23 -8.85 15.11
N HIS A 198 14.78 -8.49 16.28
CA HIS A 198 14.02 -8.47 17.55
C HIS A 198 14.07 -7.17 18.33
N VAL A 199 14.81 -6.15 17.90
CA VAL A 199 15.26 -5.05 18.78
C VAL A 199 14.54 -3.72 18.58
N LEU A 200 13.68 -3.57 17.62
CA LEU A 200 12.78 -2.42 17.60
C LEU A 200 11.64 -2.65 18.60
N GLN A 201 11.99 -2.69 19.90
CA GLN A 201 10.96 -2.61 20.93
C GLN A 201 10.16 -1.33 20.66
N LEU A 202 8.87 -1.47 20.43
CA LEU A 202 7.91 -0.38 20.15
C LEU A 202 8.08 0.81 21.09
N THR A 203 8.47 0.54 22.36
CA THR A 203 8.73 1.56 23.39
C THR A 203 9.93 2.45 23.05
N ASN A 204 11.01 1.88 22.53
CA ASN A 204 12.22 2.64 22.18
C ASN A 204 12.02 3.45 20.91
N MET A 205 11.27 2.92 19.92
CA MET A 205 10.89 3.67 18.73
C MET A 205 9.97 4.86 19.03
N LYS A 206 9.02 4.70 19.96
CA LYS A 206 8.16 5.82 20.40
C LYS A 206 8.99 6.93 21.01
N LYS A 207 9.91 6.62 21.94
CA LYS A 207 10.80 7.62 22.56
C LYS A 207 11.69 8.33 21.53
N LEU A 208 12.20 7.59 20.54
CA LEU A 208 13.04 8.17 19.51
C LEU A 208 12.22 9.08 18.55
N LEU A 209 11.02 8.67 18.18
CA LEU A 209 10.09 9.50 17.39
C LEU A 209 9.71 10.81 18.10
N GLU A 210 9.57 10.80 19.42
CA GLU A 210 9.31 12.00 20.21
C GLU A 210 10.51 12.97 20.23
N ARG A 211 11.73 12.44 20.20
CA ARG A 211 12.97 13.26 20.17
C ARG A 211 13.28 13.85 18.79
N LEU A 212 12.72 13.31 17.73
CA LEU A 212 12.96 13.74 16.35
C LEU A 212 11.84 14.64 15.79
N LYS A 213 10.80 14.88 16.57
CA LYS A 213 9.78 15.91 16.29
C LYS A 213 10.36 17.31 16.51
#